data_590c405d38f13c887e9cdb3c05f7ec8d
#
_entry.id   590c405d38f13c887e9cdb3c05f7ec8d
#
_cell.length_a   1.000
_cell.length_b   1.000
_cell.length_c   1.000
_cell.angle_alpha   90.00
_cell.angle_beta   90.00
_cell.angle_gamma   90.00
#
_symmetry.space_group_name_H-M   'P 1'
#
loop_
_entity.id
_entity.type
_entity.pdbx_description
1 polymer ?
#
loop_
_entity_poly.entity_id
_entity_poly.type
_entity_poly.pdbx_seq_one_letter_code
_entity_poly.pdbx_strand_id
1 'polypeptide(L)'
;IWFGLSWMTLGVSALAQQHTVAHQWNEQVLEAIRNDFARPTVHARNLYHASILMYDSWAAFDTTQSQTIFLGQEFDGYFCPFDEGTLEIPADLDARKEAQEIALSYASYRLIRHRYQASPQAESTMANIYVQMIIQELDTSFTSTDYATHGAPALGNYLAEQLIAYGMTDGSNEANDYANTCYVQLEPNILPEVPGTNGLVDPNRWQAVELSFA
;
A
#
# COMPACT_ATOMS: atom_id res chain seq x y z
N ILE A 1 -10.08 -67.70 5.56
CA ILE A 1 -9.71 -66.78 4.48
C ILE A 1 -10.09 -65.38 4.97
N TRP A 2 -9.07 -64.57 5.42
CA TRP A 2 -9.27 -63.23 5.86
C TRP A 2 -8.85 -62.30 4.69
N PHE A 3 -9.81 -61.53 4.17
CA PHE A 3 -9.52 -60.44 3.21
C PHE A 3 -9.20 -59.18 3.98
N GLY A 4 -7.95 -58.78 3.96
CA GLY A 4 -7.50 -57.45 4.44
C GLY A 4 -7.88 -56.37 3.44
N LEU A 5 -8.81 -55.47 3.81
CA LEU A 5 -9.08 -54.24 3.07
C LEU A 5 -7.96 -53.24 3.37
N SER A 6 -7.06 -53.06 2.41
CA SER A 6 -6.06 -51.94 2.46
C SER A 6 -6.73 -50.65 2.06
N TRP A 7 -6.88 -49.74 3.03
CA TRP A 7 -7.32 -48.37 2.77
C TRP A 7 -6.15 -47.56 2.24
N MET A 8 -6.14 -47.34 0.92
CA MET A 8 -5.28 -46.34 0.31
C MET A 8 -5.86 -44.95 0.65
N THR A 9 -5.29 -44.27 1.63
CA THR A 9 -5.52 -42.84 1.83
C THR A 9 -4.81 -42.07 0.69
N LEU A 10 -5.56 -41.65 -0.31
CA LEU A 10 -5.13 -40.63 -1.25
C LEU A 10 -4.98 -39.33 -0.49
N GLY A 11 -3.75 -39.03 -0.10
CA GLY A 11 -3.38 -37.72 0.38
C GLY A 11 -3.58 -36.71 -0.75
N VAL A 12 -4.70 -35.99 -0.73
CA VAL A 12 -4.86 -34.79 -1.53
C VAL A 12 -3.92 -33.74 -0.90
N SER A 13 -2.73 -33.60 -1.46
CA SER A 13 -1.89 -32.45 -1.17
C SER A 13 -2.65 -31.22 -1.67
N ALA A 14 -3.29 -30.49 -0.75
CA ALA A 14 -3.77 -29.16 -1.04
C ALA A 14 -2.51 -28.35 -1.42
N LEU A 15 -2.32 -28.11 -2.71
CA LEU A 15 -1.35 -27.12 -3.18
C LEU A 15 -1.82 -25.80 -2.59
N ALA A 16 -1.16 -25.35 -1.53
CA ALA A 16 -1.37 -24.01 -1.02
C ALA A 16 -1.15 -23.05 -2.21
N GLN A 17 -2.19 -22.32 -2.57
CA GLN A 17 -2.10 -21.35 -3.64
C GLN A 17 -1.05 -20.32 -3.23
N GLN A 18 0.07 -20.29 -3.94
CA GLN A 18 1.12 -19.32 -3.67
C GLN A 18 0.64 -17.96 -4.19
N HIS A 19 0.35 -17.05 -3.29
CA HIS A 19 -0.07 -15.69 -3.64
C HIS A 19 1.08 -14.92 -4.29
N THR A 20 0.75 -14.07 -5.25
CA THR A 20 1.74 -13.16 -5.87
C THR A 20 2.29 -12.17 -4.84
N VAL A 21 3.48 -11.65 -5.08
CA VAL A 21 4.10 -10.62 -4.21
C VAL A 21 3.18 -9.39 -4.08
N ALA A 22 2.54 -8.97 -5.18
CA ALA A 22 1.57 -7.87 -5.15
C ALA A 22 0.37 -8.17 -4.23
N HIS A 23 -0.17 -9.39 -4.25
CA HIS A 23 -1.24 -9.79 -3.33
C HIS A 23 -0.77 -9.74 -1.87
N GLN A 24 0.42 -10.27 -1.60
CA GLN A 24 0.98 -10.27 -0.24
C GLN A 24 1.12 -8.85 0.31
N TRP A 25 1.65 -7.91 -0.48
CA TRP A 25 1.77 -6.51 -0.07
C TRP A 25 0.42 -5.79 0.04
N ASN A 26 -0.55 -6.13 -0.81
CA ASN A 26 -1.91 -5.60 -0.66
C ASN A 26 -2.54 -6.03 0.66
N GLU A 27 -2.34 -7.30 1.10
CA GLU A 27 -2.78 -7.74 2.43
C GLU A 27 -2.07 -6.98 3.56
N GLN A 28 -0.78 -6.62 3.41
CA GLN A 28 -0.10 -5.78 4.39
C GLN A 28 -0.72 -4.37 4.47
N VAL A 29 -1.12 -3.78 3.34
CA VAL A 29 -1.84 -2.49 3.32
C VAL A 29 -3.19 -2.62 4.04
N LEU A 30 -3.95 -3.67 3.76
CA LEU A 30 -5.25 -3.90 4.40
C LEU A 30 -5.10 -4.14 5.91
N GLU A 31 -4.07 -4.86 6.34
CA GLU A 31 -3.79 -5.06 7.76
C GLU A 31 -3.37 -3.76 8.44
N ALA A 32 -2.55 -2.93 7.78
CA ALA A 32 -2.19 -1.61 8.27
C ALA A 32 -3.42 -0.70 8.46
N ILE A 33 -4.40 -0.78 7.56
CA ILE A 33 -5.69 -0.08 7.67
C ILE A 33 -6.49 -0.57 8.88
N ARG A 34 -6.54 -1.89 9.15
CA ARG A 34 -7.21 -2.46 10.33
C ARG A 34 -6.57 -2.01 11.64
N ASN A 35 -5.29 -1.72 11.61
CA ASN A 35 -4.48 -1.27 12.74
C ASN A 35 -4.46 0.26 12.93
N ASP A 36 -5.11 1.01 12.04
CA ASP A 36 -5.14 2.47 12.06
C ASP A 36 -6.44 3.03 12.63
N PHE A 37 -6.49 4.37 12.80
CA PHE A 37 -7.72 5.07 13.10
C PHE A 37 -8.77 4.87 12.00
N ALA A 38 -10.05 4.91 12.35
CA ALA A 38 -11.14 4.81 11.38
C ALA A 38 -11.25 6.11 10.54
N ARG A 39 -10.45 6.21 9.49
CA ARG A 39 -10.38 7.37 8.57
C ARG A 39 -10.63 6.93 7.12
N PRO A 40 -11.89 6.61 6.72
CA PRO A 40 -12.19 6.00 5.42
C PRO A 40 -11.63 6.74 4.21
N THR A 41 -11.67 8.07 4.22
CA THR A 41 -11.14 8.90 3.12
C THR A 41 -9.62 8.83 3.03
N VAL A 42 -8.92 8.80 4.16
CA VAL A 42 -7.47 8.61 4.22
C VAL A 42 -7.10 7.21 3.73
N HIS A 43 -7.85 6.18 4.14
CA HIS A 43 -7.61 4.81 3.69
C HIS A 43 -7.84 4.63 2.20
N ALA A 44 -8.90 5.24 1.64
CA ALA A 44 -9.15 5.22 0.19
C ALA A 44 -7.98 5.85 -0.59
N ARG A 45 -7.46 6.99 -0.13
CA ARG A 45 -6.27 7.63 -0.68
C ARG A 45 -5.03 6.73 -0.56
N ASN A 46 -4.80 6.12 0.59
CA ASN A 46 -3.64 5.26 0.81
C ASN A 46 -3.68 4.01 -0.09
N LEU A 47 -4.86 3.41 -0.30
CA LEU A 47 -5.07 2.32 -1.25
C LEU A 47 -4.81 2.75 -2.69
N TYR A 48 -5.26 3.95 -3.07
CA TYR A 48 -5.00 4.51 -4.40
C TYR A 48 -3.50 4.70 -4.65
N HIS A 49 -2.78 5.32 -3.71
CA HIS A 49 -1.33 5.48 -3.81
C HIS A 49 -0.59 4.13 -3.84
N ALA A 50 -1.01 3.16 -3.03
CA ALA A 50 -0.44 1.81 -3.07
C ALA A 50 -0.65 1.14 -4.44
N SER A 51 -1.81 1.35 -5.07
CA SER A 51 -2.10 0.82 -6.40
C SER A 51 -1.22 1.44 -7.49
N ILE A 52 -1.00 2.76 -7.45
CA ILE A 52 -0.07 3.46 -8.36
C ILE A 52 1.33 2.89 -8.20
N LEU A 53 1.80 2.79 -6.96
CA LEU A 53 3.12 2.29 -6.64
C LEU A 53 3.32 0.85 -7.14
N MET A 54 2.37 -0.05 -6.92
CA MET A 54 2.43 -1.43 -7.38
C MET A 54 2.46 -1.52 -8.91
N TYR A 55 1.63 -0.71 -9.58
CA TYR A 55 1.58 -0.67 -11.03
C TYR A 55 2.89 -0.11 -11.62
N ASP A 56 3.38 1.01 -11.13
CA ASP A 56 4.59 1.64 -11.67
C ASP A 56 5.85 0.81 -11.39
N SER A 57 5.92 0.12 -10.24
CA SER A 57 7.01 -0.84 -9.97
C SER A 57 7.05 -1.97 -10.99
N TRP A 58 5.89 -2.39 -11.51
CA TRP A 58 5.80 -3.38 -12.57
C TRP A 58 6.06 -2.76 -13.95
N ALA A 59 5.41 -1.63 -14.27
CA ALA A 59 5.45 -1.00 -15.58
C ALA A 59 6.84 -0.49 -15.94
N ALA A 60 7.64 -0.03 -14.98
CA ALA A 60 9.00 0.45 -15.21
C ALA A 60 9.95 -0.61 -15.80
N PHE A 61 9.66 -1.90 -15.59
CA PHE A 61 10.42 -3.02 -16.18
C PHE A 61 9.68 -3.68 -17.36
N ASP A 62 8.48 -3.20 -17.72
CA ASP A 62 7.75 -3.77 -18.86
C ASP A 62 8.30 -3.27 -20.19
N THR A 63 8.61 -4.20 -21.09
CA THR A 63 9.12 -3.88 -22.44
C THR A 63 8.03 -3.96 -23.51
N THR A 64 6.77 -4.18 -23.13
CA THR A 64 5.65 -4.38 -24.06
C THR A 64 4.79 -3.14 -24.29
N GLN A 65 5.27 -1.95 -23.93
CA GLN A 65 4.62 -0.64 -24.08
C GLN A 65 3.68 -0.21 -22.95
N SER A 66 3.70 -0.84 -21.78
CA SER A 66 2.99 -0.30 -20.62
C SER A 66 3.65 1.01 -20.18
N GLN A 67 2.87 2.07 -20.14
CA GLN A 67 3.36 3.36 -19.63
C GLN A 67 3.17 3.41 -18.12
N THR A 68 4.14 4.01 -17.43
CA THR A 68 4.01 4.37 -16.01
C THR A 68 2.92 5.44 -15.84
N ILE A 69 2.24 5.42 -14.69
CA ILE A 69 1.20 6.39 -14.36
C ILE A 69 1.79 7.62 -13.66
N PHE A 70 2.83 7.41 -12.85
CA PHE A 70 3.42 8.42 -11.99
C PHE A 70 4.89 8.71 -12.35
N LEU A 71 5.72 7.66 -12.51
CA LEU A 71 7.12 7.80 -12.91
C LEU A 71 7.25 8.46 -14.28
N GLY A 72 8.00 9.56 -14.38
CA GLY A 72 8.19 10.30 -15.61
C GLY A 72 6.98 11.09 -16.08
N GLN A 73 5.91 11.16 -15.29
CA GLN A 73 4.66 11.81 -15.64
C GLN A 73 4.38 13.05 -14.79
N GLU A 74 3.58 13.95 -15.34
CA GLU A 74 2.92 14.99 -14.55
C GLU A 74 1.61 14.42 -13.99
N PHE A 75 1.50 14.41 -12.67
CA PHE A 75 0.39 13.82 -11.96
C PHE A 75 -0.21 14.84 -11.00
N ASP A 76 -1.40 15.34 -11.32
CA ASP A 76 -2.12 16.32 -10.52
C ASP A 76 -1.26 17.53 -10.08
N GLY A 77 -0.49 18.08 -11.03
CA GLY A 77 0.41 19.22 -10.79
C GLY A 77 1.75 18.87 -10.11
N TYR A 78 2.04 17.61 -9.88
CA TYR A 78 3.31 17.10 -9.41
C TYR A 78 4.03 16.36 -10.55
N PHE A 79 5.25 16.75 -10.88
CA PHE A 79 6.08 16.01 -11.83
C PHE A 79 7.03 15.08 -11.08
N CYS A 80 6.96 13.78 -11.38
CA CYS A 80 7.87 12.78 -10.85
C CYS A 80 9.01 12.54 -11.84
N PRO A 81 10.23 13.02 -11.61
CA PRO A 81 11.35 12.81 -12.54
C PRO A 81 11.67 11.31 -12.65
N PHE A 82 11.83 10.82 -13.86
CA PHE A 82 12.27 9.45 -14.11
C PHE A 82 12.96 9.35 -15.46
N ASP A 83 14.17 8.81 -15.49
CA ASP A 83 14.92 8.53 -16.70
C ASP A 83 14.97 7.01 -16.92
N GLU A 84 14.02 6.52 -17.72
CA GLU A 84 13.92 5.10 -18.04
C GLU A 84 15.16 4.57 -18.75
N GLY A 85 15.91 5.43 -19.47
CA GLY A 85 17.13 5.07 -20.17
C GLY A 85 18.29 4.70 -19.26
N THR A 86 18.22 5.03 -17.97
CA THR A 86 19.24 4.70 -16.97
C THR A 86 18.88 3.46 -16.14
N LEU A 87 17.64 3.00 -16.18
CA LEU A 87 17.23 1.79 -15.49
C LEU A 87 17.64 0.55 -16.29
N GLU A 88 18.43 -0.33 -15.66
CA GLU A 88 18.76 -1.62 -16.26
C GLU A 88 17.54 -2.55 -16.21
N ILE A 89 17.03 -2.91 -17.41
CA ILE A 89 15.92 -3.85 -17.56
C ILE A 89 16.47 -5.23 -17.91
N PRO A 90 16.29 -6.26 -17.06
CA PRO A 90 16.75 -7.60 -17.37
C PRO A 90 16.14 -8.15 -18.67
N ALA A 91 16.97 -8.73 -19.54
CA ALA A 91 16.50 -9.35 -20.79
C ALA A 91 15.74 -10.65 -20.55
N ASP A 92 16.15 -11.40 -19.54
CA ASP A 92 15.49 -12.64 -19.10
C ASP A 92 14.16 -12.33 -18.41
N LEU A 93 13.11 -13.11 -18.71
CA LEU A 93 11.77 -12.88 -18.19
C LEU A 93 11.65 -13.15 -16.69
N ASP A 94 12.32 -14.17 -16.18
CA ASP A 94 12.26 -14.52 -14.76
C ASP A 94 13.03 -13.48 -13.93
N ALA A 95 14.22 -13.07 -14.40
CA ALA A 95 15.00 -11.99 -13.76
C ALA A 95 14.25 -10.64 -13.81
N ARG A 96 13.50 -10.37 -14.89
CA ARG A 96 12.66 -9.15 -14.98
C ARG A 96 11.52 -9.20 -13.99
N LYS A 97 10.83 -10.32 -13.88
CA LYS A 97 9.77 -10.52 -12.88
C LYS A 97 10.32 -10.37 -11.46
N GLU A 98 11.49 -10.92 -11.18
CA GLU A 98 12.17 -10.73 -9.89
C GLU A 98 12.45 -9.24 -9.62
N ALA A 99 12.96 -8.51 -10.61
CA ALA A 99 13.19 -7.06 -10.47
C ALA A 99 11.90 -6.28 -10.18
N GLN A 100 10.79 -6.63 -10.86
CA GLN A 100 9.46 -6.06 -10.60
C GLN A 100 9.00 -6.32 -9.15
N GLU A 101 9.14 -7.56 -8.68
CA GLU A 101 8.73 -7.97 -7.33
C GLU A 101 9.61 -7.32 -6.24
N ILE A 102 10.90 -7.16 -6.49
CA ILE A 102 11.82 -6.45 -5.60
C ILE A 102 11.45 -4.96 -5.52
N ALA A 103 11.30 -4.27 -6.65
CA ALA A 103 10.92 -2.86 -6.68
C ALA A 103 9.59 -2.62 -5.95
N LEU A 104 8.58 -3.44 -6.24
CA LEU A 104 7.27 -3.39 -5.58
C LEU A 104 7.39 -3.56 -4.06
N SER A 105 8.25 -4.48 -3.61
CA SER A 105 8.41 -4.78 -2.18
C SER A 105 9.06 -3.63 -1.43
N TYR A 106 10.16 -3.07 -1.95
CA TYR A 106 10.78 -1.89 -1.34
C TYR A 106 9.84 -0.69 -1.32
N ALA A 107 9.14 -0.44 -2.44
CA ALA A 107 8.19 0.65 -2.53
C ALA A 107 7.04 0.51 -1.53
N SER A 108 6.41 -0.66 -1.46
CA SER A 108 5.32 -0.95 -0.51
C SER A 108 5.78 -0.85 0.95
N TYR A 109 6.94 -1.43 1.27
CA TYR A 109 7.52 -1.36 2.61
C TYR A 109 7.70 0.10 3.06
N ARG A 110 8.29 0.96 2.22
CA ARG A 110 8.52 2.37 2.54
C ARG A 110 7.23 3.16 2.68
N LEU A 111 6.28 2.96 1.77
CA LEU A 111 5.01 3.67 1.81
C LEU A 111 4.19 3.30 3.05
N ILE A 112 4.03 2.00 3.34
CA ILE A 112 3.28 1.54 4.52
C ILE A 112 3.95 2.04 5.79
N ARG A 113 5.27 1.92 5.89
CA ARG A 113 6.02 2.42 7.04
C ARG A 113 5.76 3.91 7.27
N HIS A 114 5.84 4.74 6.22
CA HIS A 114 5.61 6.17 6.32
C HIS A 114 4.19 6.49 6.78
N ARG A 115 3.18 5.86 6.18
CA ARG A 115 1.76 6.19 6.40
C ARG A 115 1.21 5.72 7.74
N TYR A 116 1.73 4.62 8.28
CA TYR A 116 1.15 3.93 9.43
C TYR A 116 2.07 3.88 10.66
N GLN A 117 3.21 4.57 10.64
CA GLN A 117 4.12 4.61 11.79
C GLN A 117 3.55 5.32 13.03
N ALA A 118 2.52 6.14 12.87
CA ALA A 118 1.81 6.84 13.96
C ALA A 118 0.42 6.25 14.26
N SER A 119 0.07 5.11 13.67
CA SER A 119 -1.20 4.41 13.91
C SER A 119 -1.28 3.87 15.33
N PRO A 120 -2.50 3.65 15.90
CA PRO A 120 -2.66 3.09 17.23
C PRO A 120 -1.94 1.74 17.43
N GLN A 121 -1.86 0.91 16.38
CA GLN A 121 -1.17 -0.38 16.41
C GLN A 121 0.05 -0.39 15.46
N ALA A 122 0.78 0.73 15.41
CA ALA A 122 1.96 0.88 14.56
C ALA A 122 3.00 -0.22 14.76
N GLU A 123 3.24 -0.66 16.00
CA GLU A 123 4.22 -1.73 16.32
C GLU A 123 3.88 -3.03 15.59
N SER A 124 2.61 -3.45 15.62
CA SER A 124 2.14 -4.63 14.89
C SER A 124 2.33 -4.48 13.39
N THR A 125 1.94 -3.34 12.83
CA THR A 125 2.12 -3.05 11.40
C THR A 125 3.58 -3.07 10.99
N MET A 126 4.46 -2.41 11.76
CA MET A 126 5.91 -2.39 11.47
C MET A 126 6.53 -3.78 11.54
N ALA A 127 6.12 -4.61 12.52
CA ALA A 127 6.57 -5.99 12.63
C ALA A 127 6.12 -6.83 11.42
N ASN A 128 4.87 -6.70 10.99
CA ASN A 128 4.32 -7.46 9.87
C ASN A 128 5.04 -7.14 8.54
N ILE A 129 5.22 -5.86 8.21
CA ILE A 129 5.92 -5.47 6.98
C ILE A 129 7.42 -5.83 7.03
N TYR A 130 8.05 -5.81 8.20
CA TYR A 130 9.41 -6.27 8.38
C TYR A 130 9.52 -7.77 8.10
N VAL A 131 8.63 -8.58 8.67
CA VAL A 131 8.57 -10.03 8.42
C VAL A 131 8.34 -10.30 6.93
N GLN A 132 7.49 -9.52 6.25
CA GLN A 132 7.25 -9.67 4.82
C GLN A 132 8.53 -9.44 3.99
N MET A 133 9.37 -8.47 4.34
CA MET A 133 10.68 -8.26 3.70
C MET A 133 11.62 -9.43 3.93
N ILE A 134 11.69 -9.95 5.18
CA ILE A 134 12.55 -11.09 5.53
C ILE A 134 12.14 -12.37 4.78
N ILE A 135 10.84 -12.64 4.65
CA ILE A 135 10.33 -13.80 3.88
C ILE A 135 10.78 -13.73 2.41
N GLN A 136 10.92 -12.53 1.86
CA GLN A 136 11.39 -12.28 0.51
C GLN A 136 12.93 -12.14 0.42
N GLU A 137 13.65 -12.38 1.52
CA GLU A 137 15.11 -12.27 1.61
C GLU A 137 15.65 -10.87 1.25
N LEU A 138 14.87 -9.80 1.53
CA LEU A 138 15.19 -8.41 1.20
C LEU A 138 15.78 -7.65 2.39
N ASP A 139 16.80 -6.83 2.13
CA ASP A 139 17.48 -6.01 3.14
C ASP A 139 16.69 -4.74 3.48
N THR A 140 16.10 -4.68 4.67
CA THR A 140 15.34 -3.53 5.17
C THR A 140 16.19 -2.30 5.46
N SER A 141 17.53 -2.46 5.60
CA SER A 141 18.46 -1.36 5.83
C SER A 141 18.87 -0.63 4.55
N PHE A 142 18.65 -1.23 3.38
CA PHE A 142 18.96 -0.62 2.09
C PHE A 142 18.02 0.56 1.80
N THR A 143 18.55 1.77 1.67
CA THR A 143 17.77 3.02 1.54
C THR A 143 18.12 3.85 0.31
N SER A 144 19.07 3.42 -0.54
CA SER A 144 19.43 4.16 -1.75
C SER A 144 18.22 4.34 -2.66
N THR A 145 18.11 5.52 -3.28
CA THR A 145 17.14 5.87 -4.33
C THR A 145 17.80 6.00 -5.71
N ASP A 146 19.10 5.74 -5.80
CA ASP A 146 19.84 5.77 -7.05
C ASP A 146 19.61 4.48 -7.85
N TYR A 147 18.49 4.46 -8.58
CA TYR A 147 18.09 3.30 -9.39
C TYR A 147 18.99 3.07 -10.61
N ALA A 148 19.70 4.10 -11.08
CA ALA A 148 20.66 3.94 -12.17
C ALA A 148 21.86 3.06 -11.76
N THR A 149 22.26 3.13 -10.48
CA THR A 149 23.38 2.35 -9.95
C THR A 149 22.93 1.05 -9.27
N HIS A 150 21.77 1.05 -8.62
CA HIS A 150 21.34 -0.04 -7.74
C HIS A 150 20.05 -0.75 -8.21
N GLY A 151 19.52 -0.41 -9.38
CA GLY A 151 18.41 -1.12 -10.02
C GLY A 151 17.11 -1.17 -9.20
N ALA A 152 16.49 -2.34 -9.18
CA ALA A 152 15.15 -2.55 -8.65
C ALA A 152 14.93 -2.12 -7.19
N PRO A 153 15.77 -2.46 -6.20
CA PRO A 153 15.54 -2.03 -4.83
C PRO A 153 15.59 -0.50 -4.67
N ALA A 154 16.50 0.16 -5.40
CA ALA A 154 16.60 1.62 -5.37
C ALA A 154 15.43 2.29 -6.11
N LEU A 155 14.93 1.70 -7.20
CA LEU A 155 13.72 2.17 -7.87
C LEU A 155 12.51 2.12 -6.92
N GLY A 156 12.35 1.03 -6.17
CA GLY A 156 11.27 0.92 -5.19
C GLY A 156 11.34 2.00 -4.11
N ASN A 157 12.53 2.23 -3.55
CA ASN A 157 12.76 3.31 -2.58
C ASN A 157 12.47 4.70 -3.20
N TYR A 158 12.94 4.94 -4.43
CA TYR A 158 12.73 6.19 -5.16
C TYR A 158 11.24 6.45 -5.39
N LEU A 159 10.53 5.47 -5.94
CA LEU A 159 9.09 5.59 -6.21
C LEU A 159 8.29 5.90 -4.94
N ALA A 160 8.61 5.23 -3.83
CA ALA A 160 7.96 5.53 -2.55
C ALA A 160 8.28 6.95 -2.07
N GLU A 161 9.53 7.41 -2.16
CA GLU A 161 9.94 8.76 -1.79
C GLU A 161 9.17 9.81 -2.59
N GLN A 162 9.09 9.66 -3.92
CA GLN A 162 8.37 10.58 -4.78
C GLN A 162 6.86 10.57 -4.51
N LEU A 163 6.27 9.41 -4.29
CA LEU A 163 4.83 9.31 -3.98
C LEU A 163 4.48 9.86 -2.59
N ILE A 164 5.39 9.75 -1.62
CA ILE A 164 5.27 10.40 -0.32
C ILE A 164 5.36 11.93 -0.50
N ALA A 165 6.32 12.44 -1.28
CA ALA A 165 6.47 13.86 -1.55
C ALA A 165 5.22 14.44 -2.25
N TYR A 166 4.68 13.75 -3.25
CA TYR A 166 3.39 14.10 -3.85
C TYR A 166 2.28 14.16 -2.81
N GLY A 167 2.18 13.15 -1.95
CA GLY A 167 1.17 13.07 -0.91
C GLY A 167 1.20 14.22 0.11
N MET A 168 2.34 14.87 0.29
CA MET A 168 2.41 16.08 1.13
C MET A 168 1.77 17.30 0.47
N THR A 169 1.49 17.25 -0.84
CA THR A 169 0.96 18.37 -1.63
C THR A 169 -0.40 18.09 -2.27
N ASP A 170 -0.93 16.89 -2.17
CA ASP A 170 -2.19 16.43 -2.80
C ASP A 170 -3.48 17.00 -2.16
N GLY A 171 -3.35 17.92 -1.21
CA GLY A 171 -4.48 18.56 -0.53
C GLY A 171 -5.08 17.75 0.64
N SER A 172 -4.58 16.55 0.92
CA SER A 172 -5.04 15.73 2.06
C SER A 172 -4.67 16.29 3.43
N ASN A 173 -3.75 17.23 3.48
CA ASN A 173 -3.19 17.80 4.72
C ASN A 173 -2.45 16.74 5.58
N GLU A 174 -1.77 15.82 4.94
CA GLU A 174 -1.02 14.73 5.61
C GLU A 174 0.02 15.27 6.61
N ALA A 175 0.71 16.36 6.26
CA ALA A 175 1.72 17.00 7.11
C ALA A 175 1.16 17.46 8.48
N ASN A 176 -0.16 17.64 8.58
CA ASN A 176 -0.87 18.01 9.81
C ASN A 176 -1.86 16.91 10.24
N ASP A 177 -1.49 15.67 10.07
CA ASP A 177 -2.28 14.49 10.44
C ASP A 177 -3.72 14.51 9.91
N TYR A 178 -3.88 14.97 8.65
CA TYR A 178 -5.18 15.06 7.97
C TYR A 178 -6.19 15.96 8.68
N ALA A 179 -5.73 16.92 9.46
CA ALA A 179 -6.60 17.84 10.20
C ALA A 179 -7.56 18.57 9.26
N ASN A 180 -8.83 18.56 9.61
CA ASN A 180 -9.85 19.29 8.88
C ASN A 180 -9.72 20.81 9.19
N THR A 181 -9.34 21.59 8.16
CA THR A 181 -9.19 23.05 8.27
C THR A 181 -10.25 23.84 7.52
N CYS A 182 -11.07 23.17 6.70
CA CYS A 182 -11.97 23.83 5.74
C CYS A 182 -13.45 23.69 6.09
N TYR A 183 -13.85 22.59 6.71
CA TYR A 183 -15.25 22.30 6.98
C TYR A 183 -15.54 22.43 8.48
N VAL A 184 -16.57 23.23 8.80
CA VAL A 184 -17.16 23.31 10.15
C VAL A 184 -18.57 22.72 10.06
N GLN A 185 -18.79 21.62 10.77
CA GLN A 185 -20.13 21.03 10.85
C GLN A 185 -21.06 21.94 11.69
N LEU A 186 -22.31 22.02 11.30
CA LEU A 186 -23.30 22.87 11.97
C LEU A 186 -23.88 22.21 13.22
N GLU A 187 -23.77 20.90 13.33
CA GLU A 187 -24.44 20.08 14.33
C GLU A 187 -23.43 19.14 15.01
N PRO A 188 -23.69 18.69 16.25
CA PRO A 188 -22.88 17.68 16.90
C PRO A 188 -22.85 16.37 16.11
N ASN A 189 -21.85 15.53 16.41
CA ASN A 189 -21.71 14.24 15.78
C ASN A 189 -22.98 13.39 15.93
N ILE A 190 -23.30 12.60 14.90
CA ILE A 190 -24.36 11.61 14.98
C ILE A 190 -23.90 10.48 15.89
N LEU A 191 -24.71 10.19 16.91
CA LEU A 191 -24.48 9.05 17.81
C LEU A 191 -25.26 7.85 17.32
N PRO A 192 -24.60 6.76 16.85
CA PRO A 192 -25.30 5.60 16.32
C PRO A 192 -26.22 4.88 17.31
N GLU A 193 -25.89 4.97 18.61
CA GLU A 193 -26.65 4.33 19.69
C GLU A 193 -27.93 5.07 20.04
N VAL A 194 -28.12 6.28 19.53
CA VAL A 194 -29.26 7.16 19.90
C VAL A 194 -30.00 7.62 18.64
N PRO A 195 -30.73 6.71 17.97
CA PRO A 195 -31.37 7.00 16.71
C PRO A 195 -32.44 8.09 16.86
N GLY A 196 -32.42 9.04 15.93
CA GLY A 196 -33.49 10.05 15.76
C GLY A 196 -33.49 11.18 16.77
N THR A 197 -32.42 11.38 17.54
CA THR A 197 -32.50 12.22 18.72
C THR A 197 -32.04 13.64 18.57
N ASN A 198 -31.29 13.99 17.59
CA ASN A 198 -30.78 15.34 17.58
C ASN A 198 -31.30 16.03 16.35
N GLY A 199 -32.21 16.96 16.54
CA GLY A 199 -32.82 17.69 15.45
C GLY A 199 -31.75 18.10 14.44
N LEU A 200 -31.71 17.40 13.30
CA LEU A 200 -30.89 17.78 12.18
C LEU A 200 -31.31 19.18 11.75
N VAL A 201 -30.45 20.17 11.92
CA VAL A 201 -30.71 21.55 11.52
C VAL A 201 -30.80 21.63 10.00
N ASP A 202 -29.91 20.91 9.30
CA ASP A 202 -29.91 20.79 7.85
C ASP A 202 -29.56 19.38 7.40
N PRO A 203 -30.55 18.53 7.02
CA PRO A 203 -30.33 17.16 6.59
C PRO A 203 -29.55 17.04 5.26
N ASN A 204 -29.36 18.14 4.53
CA ASN A 204 -28.58 18.16 3.30
C ASN A 204 -27.08 18.42 3.55
N ARG A 205 -26.68 18.69 4.80
CA ARG A 205 -25.28 18.88 5.15
C ARG A 205 -24.70 17.65 5.81
N TRP A 206 -23.45 17.37 5.44
CA TRP A 206 -22.73 16.26 6.04
C TRP A 206 -22.48 16.48 7.53
N GLN A 207 -22.64 15.42 8.30
CA GLN A 207 -22.30 15.36 9.73
C GLN A 207 -21.38 14.18 9.98
N ALA A 208 -20.44 14.35 10.88
CA ALA A 208 -19.61 13.25 11.36
C ALA A 208 -20.44 12.25 12.16
N VAL A 209 -20.16 10.98 11.99
CA VAL A 209 -20.64 9.90 12.86
C VAL A 209 -19.60 9.72 13.96
N GLU A 210 -20.02 9.77 15.21
CA GLU A 210 -19.15 9.42 16.33
C GLU A 210 -19.03 7.90 16.40
N LEU A 211 -17.81 7.41 16.28
CA LEU A 211 -17.52 5.99 16.47
C LEU A 211 -17.05 5.81 17.89
N SER A 212 -17.91 5.22 18.73
CA SER A 212 -17.49 4.76 20.05
C SER A 212 -16.65 3.49 19.88
N PHE A 213 -15.34 3.63 20.00
CA PHE A 213 -14.48 2.46 20.19
C PHE A 213 -14.53 2.07 21.66
N ALA A 214 -15.13 0.91 21.94
CA ALA A 214 -15.05 0.27 23.24
C ALA A 214 -13.66 -0.34 23.46
#